data_2179df4178cacef3062d45069eba79f6
#
_entry.id   2179df4178cacef3062d45069eba79f6
#
_cell.length_a   1.000
_cell.length_b   1.000
_cell.length_c   1.000
_cell.angle_alpha   90.00
_cell.angle_beta   90.00
_cell.angle_gamma   90.00
#
_symmetry.space_group_name_H-M   'P 1'
#
loop_
_entity.id
_entity.type
_entity.pdbx_description
1 polymer ?
#
loop_
_entity_poly.entity_id
_entity_poly.type
_entity_poly.pdbx_seq_one_letter_code
_entity_poly.pdbx_strand_id
1 'polypeptide(L)'
;MRRRTHHKHSSKKGYRRLLDRLADHEAVHRVATGRVKPRMGSGRPVAPISKVRQVDSGLSITINADGAMVDAYVVTDRPGEVADWLREEGLAAGS
;
A
#
# COMPACT_ATOMS: atom_id res chain seq x y z
N MET A 1 3.08 4.61 -27.70
CA MET A 1 3.06 4.90 -27.20
C MET A 1 2.71 5.38 -26.32
N ARG A 2 2.52 5.57 -26.01
CA ARG A 2 2.23 5.91 -25.29
C ARG A 2 2.32 6.58 -24.38
N ARG A 3 2.19 7.02 -24.02
CA ARG A 3 2.22 7.53 -23.25
C ARG A 3 1.99 8.17 -22.37
N ARG A 4 2.07 8.53 -22.00
CA ARG A 4 1.79 9.02 -21.22
C ARG A 4 1.65 9.89 -20.56
N THR A 5 1.47 10.24 -20.22
CA THR A 5 1.25 11.14 -19.70
C THR A 5 1.61 11.59 -18.66
N HIS A 6 1.86 12.14 -18.24
CA HIS A 6 2.25 12.52 -17.29
C HIS A 6 1.72 13.16 -16.44
N HIS A 7 1.62 13.13 -15.92
CA HIS A 7 1.17 13.80 -15.16
C HIS A 7 1.65 14.08 -14.05
N LYS A 8 1.77 14.48 -13.40
CA LYS A 8 2.10 15.13 -12.61
C LYS A 8 1.72 15.15 -11.24
N HIS A 9 1.28 14.37 -10.50
CA HIS A 9 0.79 14.34 -9.18
C HIS A 9 1.64 13.40 -8.40
N SER A 10 2.70 13.88 -7.86
CA SER A 10 3.69 13.04 -7.26
C SER A 10 3.18 12.24 -6.07
N SER A 11 2.27 12.81 -5.27
CA SER A 11 1.77 12.06 -4.12
C SER A 11 1.01 10.82 -4.55
N LYS A 12 0.28 10.91 -5.64
CA LYS A 12 -0.41 9.76 -6.16
C LYS A 12 0.54 8.73 -6.71
N LYS A 13 1.61 9.17 -7.31
CA LYS A 13 2.57 8.26 -7.86
C LYS A 13 3.19 7.36 -6.81
N GLY A 14 3.47 7.90 -5.64
CA GLY A 14 4.12 7.13 -4.60
C GLY A 14 3.35 5.88 -4.20
N TYR A 15 2.08 6.04 -3.89
CA TYR A 15 1.33 4.88 -3.46
C TYR A 15 0.87 4.01 -4.62
N ARG A 16 0.76 4.58 -5.82
CA ARG A 16 0.46 3.77 -7.00
C ARG A 16 1.55 2.76 -7.26
N ARG A 17 2.79 3.17 -7.12
CA ARG A 17 3.89 2.24 -7.27
C ARG A 17 3.83 1.11 -6.28
N LEU A 18 3.50 1.42 -5.04
CA LEU A 18 3.36 0.41 -4.02
C LEU A 18 2.25 -0.56 -4.38
N LEU A 19 1.11 -0.04 -4.83
CA LEU A 19 0.00 -0.89 -5.23
C LEU A 19 0.37 -1.78 -6.41
N ASP A 20 1.13 -1.25 -7.36
CA ASP A 20 1.59 -2.03 -8.50
C ASP A 20 2.52 -3.15 -8.06
N ARG A 21 3.42 -2.87 -7.14
CA ARG A 21 4.31 -3.90 -6.61
C ARG A 21 3.52 -5.00 -5.91
N LEU A 22 2.51 -4.61 -5.15
CA LEU A 22 1.64 -5.59 -4.51
C LEU A 22 0.91 -6.43 -5.54
N ALA A 23 0.36 -5.79 -6.55
CA ALA A 23 -0.38 -6.50 -7.58
C ALA A 23 0.49 -7.48 -8.35
N ASP A 24 1.78 -7.21 -8.43
CA ASP A 24 2.72 -8.08 -9.12
C ASP A 24 3.15 -9.29 -8.28
N HIS A 25 2.90 -9.26 -6.99
CA HIS A 25 3.32 -10.36 -6.12
C HIS A 25 2.50 -11.61 -6.47
N GLU A 26 3.19 -12.74 -6.58
CA GLU A 26 2.54 -13.97 -7.03
C GLU A 26 1.41 -14.43 -6.12
N ALA A 27 1.46 -14.08 -4.85
CA ALA A 27 0.45 -14.48 -3.89
C ALA A 27 -0.75 -13.53 -3.85
N VAL A 28 -0.70 -12.44 -4.61
CA VAL A 28 -1.74 -11.43 -4.59
C VAL A 28 -2.64 -11.60 -5.81
N HIS A 29 -3.94 -11.73 -5.56
CA HIS A 29 -4.92 -11.88 -6.64
C HIS A 29 -5.45 -10.54 -7.12
N ARG A 30 -5.60 -9.60 -6.19
CA ARG A 30 -6.17 -8.32 -6.53
C ARG A 30 -5.85 -7.30 -5.44
N VAL A 31 -5.75 -6.05 -5.82
CA VAL A 31 -5.59 -4.94 -4.87
C VAL A 31 -6.66 -3.91 -5.18
N ALA A 32 -7.36 -3.47 -4.15
CA ALA A 32 -8.39 -2.44 -4.29
C ALA A 32 -8.11 -1.33 -3.30
N THR A 33 -8.30 -0.09 -3.73
CA THR A 33 -8.18 1.05 -2.83
C THR A 33 -9.52 1.37 -2.22
N GLY A 34 -9.47 1.79 -0.97
CA GLY A 34 -10.66 2.21 -0.26
C GLY A 34 -10.65 3.70 0.01
N ARG A 35 -10.88 4.05 1.25
CA ARG A 35 -10.99 5.45 1.63
C ARG A 35 -9.68 6.18 1.64
N VAL A 36 -9.75 7.45 1.29
CA VAL A 36 -8.63 8.37 1.44
C VAL A 36 -9.01 9.35 2.55
N LYS A 37 -8.17 9.47 3.56
CA LYS A 37 -8.42 10.35 4.69
C LYS A 37 -7.26 11.32 4.85
N PRO A 38 -7.53 12.54 5.32
CA PRO A 38 -6.40 13.44 5.64
C PRO A 38 -5.58 12.84 6.76
N ARG A 39 -4.28 13.00 6.66
CA ARG A 39 -3.42 12.50 7.70
C ARG A 39 -3.46 13.45 8.90
N MET A 40 -3.73 12.88 10.06
CA MET A 40 -3.76 13.66 11.29
C MET A 40 -2.41 13.52 11.97
N GLY A 41 -1.96 14.54 12.59
CA GLY A 41 -0.70 14.51 13.31
C GLY A 41 0.44 15.05 12.48
N SER A 42 1.55 15.27 13.11
CA SER A 42 2.67 15.99 12.51
C SER A 42 3.92 15.15 12.33
N GLY A 43 3.92 13.92 12.72
CA GLY A 43 5.13 13.12 12.63
C GLY A 43 5.36 12.58 11.22
N ARG A 44 6.58 12.21 10.95
CA ARG A 44 6.90 11.53 9.72
C ARG A 44 6.55 10.07 9.83
N PRO A 45 5.95 9.47 8.82
CA PRO A 45 5.72 8.03 8.86
C PRO A 45 7.05 7.27 8.82
N VAL A 46 7.11 6.18 9.55
CA VAL A 46 8.31 5.34 9.60
C VAL A 46 8.44 4.53 8.32
N ALA A 47 7.32 4.16 7.75
CA ALA A 47 7.30 3.35 6.53
C ALA A 47 6.12 3.76 5.69
N PRO A 48 6.12 3.41 4.40
CA PRO A 48 4.98 3.74 3.53
C PRO A 48 3.67 3.15 4.03
N ILE A 49 3.72 1.96 4.61
CA ILE A 49 2.52 1.33 5.17
C ILE A 49 2.58 1.39 6.68
N SER A 50 1.59 2.04 7.28
CA SER A 50 1.58 2.20 8.73
C SER A 50 0.81 1.11 9.45
N LYS A 51 -0.07 0.41 8.77
CA LYS A 51 -0.88 -0.62 9.38
C LYS A 51 -1.05 -1.78 8.42
N VAL A 52 -0.92 -2.99 8.94
CA VAL A 52 -1.16 -4.21 8.18
C VAL A 52 -1.97 -5.14 9.08
N ARG A 53 -3.15 -5.55 8.61
CA ARG A 53 -3.99 -6.48 9.36
C ARG A 53 -4.46 -7.59 8.46
N GLN A 54 -4.47 -8.80 8.99
CA GLN A 54 -5.07 -9.91 8.26
C GLN A 54 -6.58 -9.85 8.42
N VAL A 55 -7.26 -10.07 7.33
CA VAL A 55 -8.72 -10.11 7.31
C VAL A 55 -9.13 -11.39 6.57
N ASP A 56 -10.43 -11.61 6.44
CA ASP A 56 -10.93 -12.91 5.96
C ASP A 56 -10.30 -13.41 4.68
N SER A 57 -10.11 -12.60 3.71
CA SER A 57 -9.57 -13.09 2.45
C SER A 57 -8.34 -12.33 2.01
N GLY A 58 -7.62 -11.77 2.95
CA GLY A 58 -6.38 -11.09 2.59
C GLY A 58 -5.85 -10.18 3.65
N LEU A 59 -5.41 -9.00 3.23
CA LEU A 59 -4.84 -8.00 4.12
C LEU A 59 -5.55 -6.68 3.93
N SER A 60 -5.73 -5.99 5.05
CA SER A 60 -6.14 -4.58 5.02
C SER A 60 -4.90 -3.77 5.39
N ILE A 61 -4.55 -2.82 4.56
CA ILE A 61 -3.36 -2.01 4.81
C ILE A 61 -3.73 -0.53 4.76
N THR A 62 -2.95 0.27 5.46
CA THR A 62 -3.08 1.71 5.44
C THR A 62 -1.78 2.29 4.92
N ILE A 63 -1.87 3.01 3.82
CA ILE A 63 -0.72 3.56 3.13
C ILE A 63 -0.62 5.04 3.42
N ASN A 64 0.59 5.48 3.75
CA ASN A 64 0.85 6.89 3.95
C ASN A 64 1.21 7.52 2.62
N ALA A 65 0.33 8.35 2.11
CA ALA A 65 0.60 9.17 0.95
C ALA A 65 0.85 10.58 1.45
N ASP A 66 1.36 11.41 0.60
CA ASP A 66 1.70 12.77 0.99
C ASP A 66 0.49 13.50 1.54
N GLY A 67 0.46 13.72 2.83
CA GLY A 67 -0.63 14.43 3.48
C GLY A 67 -1.93 13.63 3.62
N ALA A 68 -1.92 12.36 3.29
CA ALA A 68 -3.14 11.55 3.34
C ALA A 68 -2.83 10.13 3.75
N MET A 69 -3.86 9.43 4.16
CA MET A 69 -3.78 7.99 4.43
C MET A 69 -4.78 7.31 3.52
N VAL A 70 -4.34 6.27 2.85
CA VAL A 70 -5.16 5.55 1.89
C VAL A 70 -5.33 4.12 2.37
N ASP A 71 -6.57 3.70 2.54
CA ASP A 71 -6.84 2.32 2.88
C ASP A 71 -6.81 1.50 1.61
N ALA A 72 -6.27 0.31 1.70
CA ALA A 72 -6.26 -0.62 0.57
C ALA A 72 -6.52 -2.02 1.08
N TYR A 73 -7.07 -2.83 0.22
CA TYR A 73 -7.38 -4.20 0.54
C TYR A 73 -6.67 -5.11 -0.47
N VAL A 74 -5.93 -6.06 0.05
CA VAL A 74 -5.15 -6.99 -0.77
C VAL A 74 -5.81 -8.36 -0.69
N VAL A 75 -6.31 -8.85 -1.80
CA VAL A 75 -6.92 -10.18 -1.84
C VAL A 75 -5.83 -11.20 -2.05
N THR A 76 -5.66 -12.07 -1.07
CA THR A 76 -4.64 -13.11 -1.14
C THR A 76 -5.04 -14.27 -0.22
N ASP A 77 -4.70 -15.47 -0.60
CA ASP A 77 -4.89 -16.64 0.26
C ASP A 77 -3.63 -16.93 1.06
N ARG A 78 -2.59 -16.09 0.95
CA ARG A 78 -1.36 -16.24 1.73
C ARG A 78 -1.01 -14.90 2.40
N PRO A 79 -1.91 -14.40 3.26
CA PRO A 79 -1.70 -13.08 3.84
C PRO A 79 -0.44 -12.95 4.69
N GLY A 80 -0.08 -14.01 5.40
CA GLY A 80 1.14 -13.98 6.20
C GLY A 80 2.39 -13.80 5.34
N GLU A 81 2.42 -14.48 4.21
CA GLU A 81 3.53 -14.38 3.29
C GLU A 81 3.65 -12.96 2.71
N VAL A 82 2.52 -12.38 2.33
CA VAL A 82 2.52 -11.03 1.76
C VAL A 82 2.92 -10.01 2.83
N ALA A 83 2.42 -10.18 4.06
CA ALA A 83 2.79 -9.28 5.15
C ALA A 83 4.28 -9.34 5.44
N ASP A 84 4.86 -10.52 5.46
CA ASP A 84 6.29 -10.68 5.68
C ASP A 84 7.10 -10.04 4.56
N TRP A 85 6.63 -10.22 3.33
CA TRP A 85 7.29 -9.61 2.19
C TRP A 85 7.29 -8.09 2.29
N LEU A 86 6.18 -7.50 2.73
CA LEU A 86 6.11 -6.06 2.89
C LEU A 86 7.14 -5.55 3.91
N ARG A 87 7.33 -6.30 4.98
CA ARG A 87 8.32 -5.92 5.98
C ARG A 87 9.74 -6.09 5.47
N GLU A 88 10.00 -7.17 4.77
CA GLU A 88 11.31 -7.44 4.21
C GLU A 88 11.73 -6.41 3.19
N GLU A 89 10.76 -5.89 2.44
CA GLU A 89 11.03 -4.86 1.45
C GLU A 89 11.10 -3.46 2.06
N GLY A 90 10.89 -3.35 3.36
CA GLY A 90 10.89 -2.05 4.01
C GLY A 90 9.67 -1.22 3.72
N LEU A 91 8.62 -1.83 3.20
CA LEU A 91 7.40 -1.11 2.85
C LEU A 91 6.47 -0.98 4.03
N ALA A 92 6.55 -1.90 4.98
CA ALA A 92 5.77 -1.83 6.21
C ALA A 92 6.73 -1.83 7.39
N ALA A 93 6.33 -1.18 8.47
CA ALA A 93 7.14 -1.16 9.68
C ALA A 93 7.27 -2.58 10.20
N GLY A 94 8.50 -2.98 10.46
CA GLY A 94 8.74 -4.27 11.04
C GLY A 94 8.51 -4.24 12.53
N SER A 95 8.45 -5.36 13.12
CA SER A 95 8.33 -5.39 14.57
C SER A 95 9.33 -6.35 15.14
#